data_fe39975f4f04544dea67fe2cbee42b61
#
_entry.id   fe39975f4f04544dea67fe2cbee42b61
#
_cell.length_a   1.000
_cell.length_b   1.000
_cell.length_c   1.000
_cell.angle_alpha   90.00
_cell.angle_beta   90.00
_cell.angle_gamma   90.00
#
_symmetry.space_group_name_H-M   'P 1'
#
loop_
_entity.id
_entity.type
_entity.pdbx_description
1 polymer ?
#
loop_
_entity_poly.entity_id
_entity_poly.type
_entity_poly.pdbx_seq_one_letter_code
_entity_poly.pdbx_strand_id
1 'polypeptide(L)'
;MLSIAVLGLSAAFPQPAPAAAPDQATQLLEQSGIQGGLIVHLGCQDGTLTAALRVNDRYQVHGLDRNFAMIQATRSRLLAKDIYGKVTASRLVGNELPLVDGLVNLLLVEDSQGIDRPEMLRVLAPGGVLLTKTPTGWNRQIRQRPDDIDDWTHYLHDASGNAVAHDSQVGPPRHLQWIGGPRWSRHHDRMASMSAMVSGGGRLYYIMDEGSRVSIQLPPKWRLIARDAFNG
;
A
#
# COMPACT_ATOMS: atom_id res chain seq x y z
N MET A 1 -46.18 56.42 -0.10
CA MET A 1 -45.10 55.53 0.33
C MET A 1 -44.95 54.45 -0.70
N LEU A 2 -43.88 54.50 -1.55
CA LEU A 2 -43.62 53.53 -2.57
C LEU A 2 -42.57 52.51 -1.98
N SER A 3 -42.98 51.23 -1.87
CA SER A 3 -42.02 50.14 -1.50
C SER A 3 -41.35 49.61 -2.74
N ILE A 4 -40.04 49.76 -2.79
CA ILE A 4 -39.19 49.18 -3.82
C ILE A 4 -38.78 47.77 -3.35
N ALA A 5 -39.25 46.72 -4.04
CA ALA A 5 -38.79 45.33 -3.85
C ALA A 5 -37.48 45.13 -4.63
N VAL A 6 -36.40 44.88 -3.93
CA VAL A 6 -35.11 44.50 -4.53
C VAL A 6 -35.13 42.99 -4.76
N LEU A 7 -35.25 42.56 -6.01
CA LEU A 7 -35.03 41.19 -6.42
C LEU A 7 -33.50 40.90 -6.46
N GLY A 8 -33.02 40.17 -5.47
CA GLY A 8 -31.65 39.67 -5.48
C GLY A 8 -31.50 38.51 -6.48
N LEU A 9 -30.84 38.75 -7.60
CA LEU A 9 -30.38 37.69 -8.50
C LEU A 9 -29.19 36.97 -7.82
N SER A 10 -29.42 35.78 -7.29
CA SER A 10 -28.35 34.88 -6.83
C SER A 10 -27.74 34.21 -8.07
N ALA A 11 -26.58 34.66 -8.50
CA ALA A 11 -25.81 34.00 -9.54
C ALA A 11 -25.24 32.69 -8.96
N ALA A 12 -25.83 31.56 -9.33
CA ALA A 12 -25.24 30.24 -9.05
C ALA A 12 -23.97 30.09 -9.92
N PHE A 13 -22.83 30.12 -9.27
CA PHE A 13 -21.57 29.75 -9.95
C PHE A 13 -21.64 28.26 -10.35
N PRO A 14 -21.32 27.91 -11.59
CA PRO A 14 -21.27 26.51 -12.01
C PRO A 14 -20.23 25.77 -11.16
N GLN A 15 -20.66 24.71 -10.49
CA GLN A 15 -19.71 23.80 -9.82
C GLN A 15 -18.86 23.12 -10.90
N PRO A 16 -17.53 23.00 -10.68
CA PRO A 16 -16.68 22.27 -11.62
C PRO A 16 -17.18 20.84 -11.75
N ALA A 17 -17.23 20.35 -12.98
CA ALA A 17 -17.57 18.97 -13.27
C ALA A 17 -16.64 18.02 -12.50
N PRO A 18 -17.14 16.87 -11.99
CA PRO A 18 -16.28 15.89 -11.33
C PRO A 18 -15.17 15.45 -12.28
N ALA A 19 -13.93 15.44 -11.78
CA ALA A 19 -12.75 15.00 -12.54
C ALA A 19 -12.97 13.57 -13.05
N ALA A 20 -12.46 13.26 -14.25
CA ALA A 20 -12.45 11.90 -14.76
C ALA A 20 -11.64 10.99 -13.82
N ALA A 21 -12.05 9.72 -13.70
CA ALA A 21 -11.42 8.81 -12.74
C ALA A 21 -9.88 8.68 -12.84
N PRO A 22 -9.24 8.71 -14.02
CA PRO A 22 -7.78 8.75 -14.13
C PRO A 22 -7.17 10.03 -13.54
N ASP A 23 -7.79 11.18 -13.76
CA ASP A 23 -7.31 12.46 -13.21
C ASP A 23 -7.47 12.49 -11.70
N GLN A 24 -8.59 11.98 -11.19
CA GLN A 24 -8.83 11.84 -9.75
C GLN A 24 -7.82 10.90 -9.11
N ALA A 25 -7.52 9.76 -9.71
CA ALA A 25 -6.54 8.80 -9.21
C ALA A 25 -5.16 9.44 -9.12
N THR A 26 -4.72 10.16 -10.16
CA THR A 26 -3.45 10.88 -10.17
C THR A 26 -3.38 11.92 -9.06
N GLN A 27 -4.41 12.75 -8.90
CA GLN A 27 -4.48 13.75 -7.83
C GLN A 27 -4.42 13.14 -6.42
N LEU A 28 -5.11 12.00 -6.21
CA LEU A 28 -5.09 11.30 -4.93
C LEU A 28 -3.72 10.69 -4.61
N LEU A 29 -3.04 10.15 -5.61
CA LEU A 29 -1.67 9.63 -5.47
C LEU A 29 -0.68 10.77 -5.16
N GLU A 30 -0.77 11.88 -5.86
CA GLU A 30 0.03 13.08 -5.58
C GLU A 30 -0.24 13.61 -4.16
N GLN A 31 -1.49 13.74 -3.77
CA GLN A 31 -1.88 14.17 -2.42
C GLN A 31 -1.38 13.19 -1.35
N SER A 32 -1.38 11.89 -1.64
CA SER A 32 -0.86 10.88 -0.72
C SER A 32 0.67 10.98 -0.57
N GLY A 33 1.38 11.31 -1.64
CA GLY A 33 2.84 11.31 -1.71
C GLY A 33 3.44 9.89 -1.83
N ILE A 34 2.60 8.85 -1.96
CA ILE A 34 3.07 7.45 -2.11
C ILE A 34 3.60 7.22 -3.52
N GLN A 35 4.77 6.62 -3.64
CA GLN A 35 5.46 6.37 -4.91
C GLN A 35 5.28 4.94 -5.45
N GLY A 36 4.59 4.08 -4.69
CA GLY A 36 4.33 2.67 -5.04
C GLY A 36 3.84 1.87 -3.85
N GLY A 37 3.65 0.56 -4.02
CA GLY A 37 3.24 -0.37 -2.99
C GLY A 37 1.77 -0.75 -3.05
N LEU A 38 1.25 -1.24 -1.93
CA LEU A 38 -0.14 -1.70 -1.83
C LEU A 38 -1.09 -0.55 -1.51
N ILE A 39 -2.05 -0.34 -2.40
CA ILE A 39 -3.20 0.56 -2.21
C ILE A 39 -4.42 -0.29 -1.86
N VAL A 40 -5.10 0.06 -0.79
CA VAL A 40 -6.41 -0.50 -0.45
C VAL A 40 -7.47 0.59 -0.59
N HIS A 41 -8.51 0.31 -1.37
CA HIS A 41 -9.63 1.22 -1.60
C HIS A 41 -10.89 0.68 -0.90
N LEU A 42 -11.23 1.28 0.24
CA LEU A 42 -12.40 0.95 1.04
C LEU A 42 -13.61 1.76 0.58
N GLY A 43 -14.73 1.07 0.34
CA GLY A 43 -15.91 1.62 -0.31
C GLY A 43 -15.69 1.76 -1.83
N CYS A 44 -15.15 0.72 -2.46
CA CYS A 44 -14.67 0.76 -3.85
C CYS A 44 -15.79 0.83 -4.91
N GLN A 45 -17.04 0.72 -4.49
CA GLN A 45 -18.22 0.83 -5.36
C GLN A 45 -18.10 -0.01 -6.65
N ASP A 46 -18.31 0.59 -7.82
CA ASP A 46 -18.23 -0.08 -9.13
C ASP A 46 -16.80 -0.32 -9.64
N GLY A 47 -15.78 0.05 -8.86
CA GLY A 47 -14.37 -0.17 -9.15
C GLY A 47 -13.76 0.77 -10.19
N THR A 48 -14.45 1.81 -10.60
CA THR A 48 -13.94 2.77 -11.60
C THR A 48 -12.65 3.44 -11.10
N LEU A 49 -12.70 4.03 -9.89
CA LEU A 49 -11.52 4.62 -9.27
C LEU A 49 -10.48 3.56 -8.87
N THR A 50 -10.92 2.40 -8.36
CA THR A 50 -10.03 1.28 -8.02
C THR A 50 -9.14 0.87 -9.20
N ALA A 51 -9.74 0.74 -10.39
CA ALA A 51 -9.00 0.42 -11.60
C ALA A 51 -8.03 1.54 -12.01
N ALA A 52 -8.40 2.80 -11.82
CA ALA A 52 -7.59 3.97 -12.19
C ALA A 52 -6.40 4.19 -11.25
N LEU A 53 -6.50 3.79 -9.97
CA LEU A 53 -5.41 3.94 -8.98
C LEU A 53 -4.14 3.19 -9.37
N ARG A 54 -4.22 2.17 -10.24
CA ARG A 54 -3.03 1.51 -10.76
C ARG A 54 -2.51 2.26 -12.00
N VAL A 55 -1.91 3.41 -11.78
CA VAL A 55 -1.34 4.25 -12.86
C VAL A 55 -0.10 3.65 -13.52
N ASN A 56 0.61 2.74 -12.84
CA ASN A 56 1.78 2.02 -13.36
C ASN A 56 2.05 0.73 -12.55
N ASP A 57 3.13 0.02 -12.89
CA ASP A 57 3.49 -1.28 -12.29
C ASP A 57 4.05 -1.20 -10.86
N ARG A 58 4.27 -0.01 -10.31
CA ARG A 58 4.70 0.18 -8.92
C ARG A 58 3.56 -0.01 -7.92
N TYR A 59 2.30 0.01 -8.39
CA TYR A 59 1.13 -0.07 -7.53
C TYR A 59 0.39 -1.39 -7.70
N GLN A 60 0.10 -2.04 -6.58
CA GLN A 60 -0.88 -3.09 -6.47
C GLN A 60 -2.12 -2.52 -5.78
N VAL A 61 -3.30 -2.80 -6.31
CA VAL A 61 -4.54 -2.19 -5.79
C VAL A 61 -5.54 -3.25 -5.38
N HIS A 62 -6.14 -3.09 -4.20
CA HIS A 62 -7.20 -3.97 -3.70
C HIS A 62 -8.42 -3.17 -3.28
N GLY A 63 -9.56 -3.40 -3.93
CA GLY A 63 -10.84 -2.82 -3.58
C GLY A 63 -11.57 -3.65 -2.53
N LEU A 64 -12.19 -2.98 -1.56
CA LEU A 64 -13.05 -3.57 -0.54
C LEU A 64 -14.41 -2.89 -0.52
N ASP A 65 -15.49 -3.68 -0.50
CA ASP A 65 -16.85 -3.18 -0.33
C ASP A 65 -17.73 -4.26 0.32
N ARG A 66 -18.70 -3.84 1.14
CA ARG A 66 -19.69 -4.76 1.73
C ARG A 66 -20.73 -5.22 0.72
N ASN A 67 -21.01 -4.40 -0.28
CA ASN A 67 -22.02 -4.69 -1.30
C ASN A 67 -21.49 -5.69 -2.32
N PHE A 68 -22.00 -6.89 -2.28
CA PHE A 68 -21.58 -7.97 -3.19
C PHE A 68 -21.79 -7.61 -4.68
N ALA A 69 -22.89 -6.92 -5.04
CA ALA A 69 -23.14 -6.51 -6.41
C ALA A 69 -22.07 -5.51 -6.91
N MET A 70 -21.61 -4.59 -6.06
CA MET A 70 -20.52 -3.68 -6.38
C MET A 70 -19.19 -4.42 -6.59
N ILE A 71 -18.91 -5.43 -5.77
CA ILE A 71 -17.70 -6.26 -5.95
C ILE A 71 -17.75 -7.04 -7.27
N GLN A 72 -18.92 -7.58 -7.64
CA GLN A 72 -19.05 -8.26 -8.94
C GLN A 72 -18.90 -7.30 -10.12
N ALA A 73 -19.47 -6.10 -10.04
CA ALA A 73 -19.29 -5.06 -11.06
C ALA A 73 -17.82 -4.66 -11.19
N THR A 74 -17.14 -4.45 -10.04
CA THR A 74 -15.70 -4.16 -10.00
C THR A 74 -14.91 -5.28 -10.68
N ARG A 75 -15.11 -6.54 -10.31
CA ARG A 75 -14.39 -7.69 -10.90
C ARG A 75 -14.62 -7.79 -12.42
N SER A 76 -15.86 -7.63 -12.87
CA SER A 76 -16.19 -7.64 -14.31
C SER A 76 -15.45 -6.51 -15.06
N ARG A 77 -15.40 -5.31 -14.46
CA ARG A 77 -14.67 -4.17 -15.02
C ARG A 77 -13.17 -4.45 -15.11
N LEU A 78 -12.57 -5.02 -14.06
CA LEU A 78 -11.14 -5.33 -14.01
C LEU A 78 -10.77 -6.42 -15.03
N LEU A 79 -11.63 -7.43 -15.21
CA LEU A 79 -11.47 -8.47 -16.24
C LEU A 79 -11.57 -7.87 -17.65
N ALA A 80 -12.57 -7.02 -17.91
CA ALA A 80 -12.73 -6.35 -19.20
C ALA A 80 -11.56 -5.44 -19.58
N LYS A 81 -10.80 -4.94 -18.58
CA LYS A 81 -9.60 -4.12 -18.78
C LYS A 81 -8.30 -4.94 -18.80
N ASP A 82 -8.35 -6.24 -18.66
CA ASP A 82 -7.19 -7.15 -18.56
C ASP A 82 -6.18 -6.76 -17.46
N ILE A 83 -6.68 -6.25 -16.34
CA ILE A 83 -5.85 -5.87 -15.18
C ILE A 83 -6.16 -6.67 -13.92
N TYR A 84 -7.09 -7.63 -13.98
CA TYR A 84 -7.40 -8.49 -12.84
C TYR A 84 -6.17 -9.30 -12.40
N GLY A 85 -5.95 -9.36 -11.08
CA GLY A 85 -4.74 -9.95 -10.49
C GLY A 85 -3.74 -8.87 -10.04
N LYS A 86 -3.52 -7.85 -10.84
CA LYS A 86 -2.75 -6.65 -10.47
C LYS A 86 -3.61 -5.64 -9.72
N VAL A 87 -4.89 -5.59 -10.07
CA VAL A 87 -5.96 -4.93 -9.33
C VAL A 87 -6.98 -6.01 -8.97
N THR A 88 -7.38 -6.08 -7.72
CA THR A 88 -8.32 -7.09 -7.22
C THR A 88 -9.42 -6.45 -6.40
N ALA A 89 -10.51 -7.17 -6.17
CA ALA A 89 -11.57 -6.73 -5.28
C ALA A 89 -12.17 -7.90 -4.51
N SER A 90 -12.48 -7.67 -3.23
CA SER A 90 -13.15 -8.66 -2.38
C SER A 90 -14.22 -8.02 -1.50
N ARG A 91 -15.19 -8.86 -1.12
CA ARG A 91 -16.25 -8.44 -0.21
C ARG A 91 -15.68 -8.27 1.19
N LEU A 92 -15.95 -7.12 1.80
CA LEU A 92 -15.68 -6.88 3.21
C LEU A 92 -16.73 -7.58 4.08
N VAL A 93 -16.26 -8.40 5.02
CA VAL A 93 -17.11 -9.13 5.98
C VAL A 93 -16.61 -8.82 7.40
N GLY A 94 -17.54 -8.60 8.32
CA GLY A 94 -17.17 -8.23 9.70
C GLY A 94 -16.71 -6.77 9.83
N ASN A 95 -16.08 -6.44 10.93
CA ASN A 95 -15.64 -5.09 11.27
C ASN A 95 -14.11 -4.93 11.29
N GLU A 96 -13.40 -5.92 10.77
CA GLU A 96 -11.96 -5.91 10.60
C GLU A 96 -11.59 -5.96 9.12
N LEU A 97 -10.51 -5.29 8.75
CA LEU A 97 -9.96 -5.38 7.41
C LEU A 97 -9.23 -6.72 7.25
N PRO A 98 -9.45 -7.47 6.15
CA PRO A 98 -8.85 -8.79 5.94
C PRO A 98 -7.35 -8.67 5.54
N LEU A 99 -6.59 -7.92 6.32
CA LEU A 99 -5.20 -7.56 6.07
C LEU A 99 -4.40 -7.68 7.37
N VAL A 100 -3.16 -8.11 7.28
CA VAL A 100 -2.23 -8.11 8.41
C VAL A 100 -1.81 -6.69 8.80
N ASP A 101 -1.27 -6.54 10.00
CA ASP A 101 -0.77 -5.27 10.50
C ASP A 101 0.36 -4.74 9.63
N GLY A 102 0.38 -3.42 9.41
CA GLY A 102 1.53 -2.77 8.78
C GLY A 102 1.78 -3.11 7.31
N LEU A 103 0.77 -3.57 6.56
CA LEU A 103 0.94 -4.02 5.18
C LEU A 103 0.70 -2.93 4.12
N VAL A 104 -0.19 -1.96 4.38
CA VAL A 104 -0.76 -1.06 3.38
C VAL A 104 0.02 0.25 3.30
N ASN A 105 0.41 0.67 2.09
CA ASN A 105 1.06 1.98 1.89
C ASN A 105 0.04 3.11 1.77
N LEU A 106 -1.10 2.87 1.12
CA LEU A 106 -2.20 3.83 1.01
C LEU A 106 -3.54 3.16 1.28
N LEU A 107 -4.23 3.60 2.33
CA LEU A 107 -5.64 3.26 2.55
C LEU A 107 -6.49 4.46 2.10
N LEU A 108 -7.19 4.29 0.98
CA LEU A 108 -8.15 5.25 0.44
C LEU A 108 -9.56 4.88 0.91
N VAL A 109 -10.23 5.78 1.60
CA VAL A 109 -11.55 5.54 2.20
C VAL A 109 -12.57 6.50 1.60
N GLU A 110 -13.39 6.01 0.66
CA GLU A 110 -14.55 6.76 0.16
C GLU A 110 -15.74 6.64 1.11
N ASP A 111 -15.93 5.46 1.68
CA ASP A 111 -16.90 5.14 2.71
C ASP A 111 -16.23 4.20 3.71
N SER A 112 -16.33 4.51 5.00
CA SER A 112 -15.73 3.71 6.07
C SER A 112 -16.27 2.29 6.15
N GLN A 113 -17.45 2.03 5.61
CA GLN A 113 -18.13 0.72 5.65
C GLN A 113 -18.29 0.19 7.08
N GLY A 114 -18.29 1.09 8.09
CA GLY A 114 -18.34 0.73 9.51
C GLY A 114 -17.01 0.27 10.10
N ILE A 115 -15.91 0.39 9.37
CA ILE A 115 -14.56 0.17 9.91
C ILE A 115 -14.15 1.39 10.74
N ASP A 116 -13.64 1.15 11.93
CA ASP A 116 -13.17 2.20 12.81
C ASP A 116 -11.76 2.70 12.45
N ARG A 117 -11.38 3.85 13.00
CA ARG A 117 -10.09 4.47 12.72
C ARG A 117 -8.90 3.69 13.27
N PRO A 118 -8.93 3.10 14.47
CA PRO A 118 -7.86 2.22 14.96
C PRO A 118 -7.55 1.08 13.99
N GLU A 119 -8.57 0.43 13.46
CA GLU A 119 -8.42 -0.65 12.49
C GLU A 119 -7.82 -0.17 11.15
N MET A 120 -8.25 1.00 10.67
CA MET A 120 -7.66 1.62 9.48
C MET A 120 -6.16 1.92 9.67
N LEU A 121 -5.76 2.36 10.87
CA LEU A 121 -4.37 2.62 11.18
C LEU A 121 -3.56 1.34 11.40
N ARG A 122 -4.17 0.26 11.91
CA ARG A 122 -3.52 -1.03 12.14
C ARG A 122 -2.91 -1.60 10.86
N VAL A 123 -3.67 -1.55 9.76
CA VAL A 123 -3.23 -2.15 8.48
C VAL A 123 -2.21 -1.31 7.73
N LEU A 124 -2.06 -0.02 8.04
CA LEU A 124 -1.07 0.84 7.38
C LEU A 124 0.35 0.47 7.79
N ALA A 125 1.27 0.41 6.85
CA ALA A 125 2.70 0.37 7.14
C ALA A 125 3.16 1.66 7.85
N PRO A 126 4.22 1.65 8.64
CA PRO A 126 4.86 2.87 9.10
C PRO A 126 5.20 3.79 7.92
N GLY A 127 4.79 5.06 8.00
CA GLY A 127 4.86 6.01 6.87
C GLY A 127 3.72 5.86 5.85
N GLY A 128 2.88 4.84 5.98
CA GLY A 128 1.69 4.67 5.15
C GLY A 128 0.65 5.77 5.38
N VAL A 129 -0.18 5.99 4.40
CA VAL A 129 -1.11 7.13 4.35
C VAL A 129 -2.56 6.66 4.38
N LEU A 130 -3.35 7.27 5.25
CA LEU A 130 -4.81 7.22 5.25
C LEU A 130 -5.34 8.46 4.53
N LEU A 131 -6.07 8.27 3.44
CA LEU A 131 -6.89 9.30 2.80
C LEU A 131 -8.37 9.01 3.05
N THR A 132 -9.04 9.88 3.77
CA THR A 132 -10.48 9.74 4.08
C THR A 132 -11.25 10.83 3.37
N LYS A 133 -12.27 10.45 2.61
CA LYS A 133 -13.17 11.38 1.93
C LYS A 133 -13.97 12.20 2.95
N THR A 134 -14.08 13.49 2.71
CA THR A 134 -14.90 14.43 3.48
C THR A 134 -15.82 15.21 2.54
N PRO A 135 -16.83 15.90 3.04
CA PRO A 135 -17.71 16.73 2.20
C PRO A 135 -16.97 17.80 1.38
N THR A 136 -15.80 18.25 1.86
CA THR A 136 -15.01 19.32 1.23
C THR A 136 -13.74 18.84 0.53
N GLY A 137 -13.49 17.53 0.48
CA GLY A 137 -12.28 16.96 -0.15
C GLY A 137 -11.77 15.72 0.56
N TRP A 138 -10.45 15.62 0.76
CA TRP A 138 -9.80 14.47 1.37
C TRP A 138 -8.96 14.90 2.56
N ASN A 139 -9.14 14.22 3.68
CA ASN A 139 -8.27 14.35 4.84
C ASN A 139 -7.12 13.37 4.75
N ARG A 140 -5.88 13.85 4.98
CA ARG A 140 -4.65 13.05 4.91
C ARG A 140 -4.06 12.86 6.30
N GLN A 141 -3.79 11.61 6.64
CA GLN A 141 -3.06 11.25 7.85
C GLN A 141 -1.95 10.26 7.51
N ILE A 142 -0.78 10.44 8.11
CA ILE A 142 0.36 9.49 8.00
C ILE A 142 0.41 8.66 9.26
N ARG A 143 0.56 7.33 9.12
CA ARG A 143 0.93 6.48 10.25
C ARG A 143 2.38 6.74 10.61
N GLN A 144 2.61 7.23 11.82
CA GLN A 144 3.97 7.44 12.31
C GLN A 144 4.70 6.10 12.47
N ARG A 145 6.01 6.12 12.25
CA ARG A 145 6.86 4.99 12.62
C ARG A 145 6.91 4.93 14.15
N PRO A 146 6.70 3.76 14.77
CA PRO A 146 6.93 3.60 16.21
C PRO A 146 8.41 3.89 16.55
N ASP A 147 8.63 4.60 17.64
CA ASP A 147 9.99 4.95 18.10
C ASP A 147 10.74 3.76 18.72
N ASP A 148 10.01 2.71 19.04
CA ASP A 148 10.47 1.49 19.68
C ASP A 148 10.65 0.31 18.70
N ILE A 149 10.69 0.58 17.39
CA ILE A 149 11.18 -0.32 16.34
C ILE A 149 12.62 0.03 16.03
N ASP A 150 13.53 -0.94 16.17
CA ASP A 150 14.95 -0.79 15.93
C ASP A 150 15.33 -0.98 14.44
N ASP A 151 16.48 -0.47 14.05
CA ASP A 151 17.11 -0.70 12.75
C ASP A 151 18.32 -1.62 12.93
N TRP A 152 18.50 -2.58 12.02
CA TRP A 152 19.64 -3.49 11.98
C TRP A 152 20.64 -3.01 10.93
N THR A 153 21.46 -2.00 11.29
CA THR A 153 22.25 -1.23 10.32
C THR A 153 23.58 -1.88 9.92
N HIS A 154 24.03 -2.88 10.66
CA HIS A 154 25.27 -3.62 10.41
C HIS A 154 25.02 -5.13 10.39
N TYR A 155 26.00 -5.92 9.99
CA TYR A 155 25.88 -7.39 9.95
C TYR A 155 25.49 -7.99 11.31
N LEU A 156 26.03 -7.45 12.39
CA LEU A 156 25.69 -7.79 13.77
C LEU A 156 25.03 -6.59 14.47
N HIS A 157 23.86 -6.19 13.98
CA HIS A 157 22.97 -5.15 14.50
C HIS A 157 23.50 -3.72 14.32
N ASP A 158 24.52 -3.29 15.06
CA ASP A 158 25.09 -1.95 15.02
C ASP A 158 26.63 -1.97 15.04
N ALA A 159 27.25 -0.80 15.18
CA ALA A 159 28.71 -0.66 15.19
C ALA A 159 29.40 -1.33 16.40
N SER A 160 28.69 -1.68 17.44
CA SER A 160 29.22 -2.42 18.59
C SER A 160 29.50 -3.89 18.28
N GLY A 161 28.87 -4.44 17.21
CA GLY A 161 28.92 -5.85 16.88
C GLY A 161 28.15 -6.76 17.85
N ASN A 162 27.33 -6.21 18.72
CA ASN A 162 26.43 -6.98 19.58
C ASN A 162 25.11 -7.27 18.83
N ALA A 163 24.90 -8.52 18.46
CA ALA A 163 23.74 -8.98 17.67
C ALA A 163 22.43 -9.02 18.49
N VAL A 164 22.15 -7.95 19.23
CA VAL A 164 20.92 -7.80 20.04
C VAL A 164 20.24 -6.50 19.69
N ALA A 165 19.03 -6.58 19.13
CA ALA A 165 18.19 -5.42 18.88
C ALA A 165 17.64 -4.82 20.19
N HIS A 166 17.39 -3.52 20.17
CA HIS A 166 16.73 -2.78 21.27
C HIS A 166 15.25 -2.55 20.99
N ASP A 167 14.65 -3.43 20.19
CA ASP A 167 13.26 -3.41 19.76
C ASP A 167 12.35 -3.94 20.87
N SER A 168 11.22 -3.26 21.11
CA SER A 168 10.19 -3.71 22.04
C SER A 168 8.87 -4.12 21.37
N GLN A 169 8.75 -3.88 20.03
CA GLN A 169 7.54 -4.17 19.28
C GLN A 169 7.64 -5.49 18.50
N VAL A 170 8.83 -5.88 18.08
CA VAL A 170 9.02 -7.07 17.24
C VAL A 170 9.28 -8.29 18.10
N GLY A 171 8.44 -9.30 17.92
CA GLY A 171 8.57 -10.61 18.56
C GLY A 171 8.77 -11.73 17.53
N PRO A 172 8.81 -12.99 17.96
CA PRO A 172 8.86 -14.13 17.06
C PRO A 172 7.72 -14.07 16.04
N PRO A 173 7.99 -14.23 14.73
CA PRO A 173 6.95 -14.12 13.70
C PRO A 173 5.91 -15.22 13.85
N ARG A 174 4.63 -14.85 13.74
CA ARG A 174 3.49 -15.78 13.75
C ARG A 174 3.02 -16.12 12.33
N HIS A 175 3.28 -15.23 11.36
CA HIS A 175 2.82 -15.33 9.98
C HIS A 175 3.87 -14.79 9.02
N LEU A 176 3.80 -15.24 7.76
CA LEU A 176 4.49 -14.59 6.66
C LEU A 176 3.70 -13.34 6.28
N GLN A 177 4.33 -12.18 6.32
CA GLN A 177 3.71 -10.92 5.94
C GLN A 177 3.77 -10.69 4.44
N TRP A 178 4.91 -11.00 3.82
CA TRP A 178 5.10 -10.92 2.38
C TRP A 178 6.20 -11.89 1.92
N ILE A 179 6.22 -12.17 0.62
CA ILE A 179 7.24 -13.01 -0.02
C ILE A 179 7.79 -12.25 -1.23
N GLY A 180 9.10 -12.03 -1.26
CA GLY A 180 9.79 -11.40 -2.39
C GLY A 180 10.39 -12.41 -3.36
N GLY A 181 10.54 -12.00 -4.66
CA GLY A 181 11.34 -12.74 -5.62
C GLY A 181 12.86 -12.56 -5.38
N PRO A 182 13.70 -13.42 -5.98
CA PRO A 182 13.34 -14.56 -6.83
C PRO A 182 12.77 -15.72 -6.01
N ARG A 183 11.90 -16.51 -6.65
CA ARG A 183 11.22 -17.65 -5.97
C ARG A 183 12.19 -18.70 -5.42
N TRP A 184 13.37 -18.80 -6.01
CA TRP A 184 14.38 -19.81 -5.69
C TRP A 184 15.74 -19.15 -5.58
N SER A 185 16.51 -19.51 -4.55
CA SER A 185 17.91 -19.14 -4.47
C SER A 185 18.78 -20.05 -5.34
N ARG A 186 19.94 -19.55 -5.81
CA ARG A 186 20.83 -20.25 -6.72
C ARG A 186 21.55 -21.40 -6.03
N HIS A 187 22.02 -21.21 -4.81
CA HIS A 187 22.93 -22.10 -4.09
C HIS A 187 22.44 -22.39 -2.67
N HIS A 188 21.23 -22.93 -2.52
CA HIS A 188 20.72 -23.25 -1.18
C HIS A 188 21.37 -24.51 -0.56
N ASP A 189 22.02 -25.33 -1.36
CA ASP A 189 22.62 -26.61 -0.96
C ASP A 189 24.09 -26.49 -0.57
N ARG A 190 24.80 -25.44 -1.01
CA ARG A 190 26.28 -25.29 -0.78
C ARG A 190 26.65 -23.94 -0.20
N MET A 191 26.03 -22.90 -0.66
CA MET A 191 26.29 -21.51 -0.25
C MET A 191 24.98 -20.73 -0.21
N ALA A 192 24.86 -19.81 0.73
CA ALA A 192 23.74 -18.87 0.71
C ALA A 192 23.85 -17.93 -0.49
N SER A 193 22.79 -17.81 -1.29
CA SER A 193 22.73 -16.79 -2.35
C SER A 193 22.63 -15.39 -1.77
N MET A 194 22.25 -15.25 -0.50
CA MET A 194 22.21 -14.03 0.29
C MET A 194 23.02 -14.27 1.56
N SER A 195 24.12 -13.55 1.75
CA SER A 195 25.03 -13.74 2.87
C SER A 195 24.72 -12.84 4.06
N ALA A 196 24.18 -11.66 3.81
CA ALA A 196 23.86 -10.68 4.84
C ALA A 196 22.68 -9.81 4.40
N MET A 197 21.94 -9.32 5.38
CA MET A 197 20.85 -8.37 5.21
C MET A 197 20.95 -7.33 6.32
N VAL A 198 20.72 -6.07 5.97
CA VAL A 198 20.63 -4.96 6.92
C VAL A 198 19.32 -4.22 6.74
N SER A 199 18.86 -3.55 7.78
CA SER A 199 17.69 -2.69 7.72
C SER A 199 18.03 -1.26 8.14
N GLY A 200 17.31 -0.32 7.57
CA GLY A 200 17.44 1.09 7.93
C GLY A 200 16.37 1.93 7.27
N GLY A 201 15.77 2.84 8.03
CA GLY A 201 14.76 3.75 7.52
C GLY A 201 13.53 3.06 6.93
N GLY A 202 13.11 1.90 7.47
CA GLY A 202 11.97 1.12 6.99
C GLY A 202 12.23 0.31 5.73
N ARG A 203 13.50 0.08 5.37
CA ARG A 203 13.90 -0.73 4.22
C ARG A 203 14.83 -1.86 4.63
N LEU A 204 14.76 -2.96 3.88
CA LEU A 204 15.72 -4.06 3.90
C LEU A 204 16.68 -3.91 2.73
N TYR A 205 17.97 -4.08 2.98
CA TYR A 205 19.03 -4.05 1.96
C TYR A 205 19.81 -5.36 2.02
N TYR A 206 19.97 -6.00 0.88
CA TYR A 206 20.76 -7.23 0.77
C TYR A 206 21.34 -7.40 -0.62
N ILE A 207 22.41 -8.20 -0.70
CA ILE A 207 23.01 -8.60 -1.96
C ILE A 207 22.65 -10.05 -2.21
N MET A 208 22.12 -10.32 -3.41
CA MET A 208 21.68 -11.65 -3.81
C MET A 208 22.24 -12.06 -5.17
N ASP A 209 22.67 -13.31 -5.30
CA ASP A 209 23.01 -13.90 -6.58
C ASP A 209 21.75 -14.46 -7.28
N GLU A 210 21.29 -13.76 -8.31
CA GLU A 210 20.17 -14.14 -9.19
C GLU A 210 20.65 -14.90 -10.45
N GLY A 211 21.86 -15.43 -10.47
CA GLY A 211 22.38 -16.22 -11.57
C GLY A 211 21.61 -17.52 -11.80
N SER A 212 21.96 -18.20 -12.89
CA SER A 212 21.31 -19.45 -13.29
C SER A 212 21.47 -20.54 -12.24
N ARG A 213 20.40 -21.27 -11.97
CA ARG A 213 20.36 -22.44 -11.07
C ARG A 213 20.84 -23.73 -11.72
N VAL A 214 21.01 -23.72 -13.05
CA VAL A 214 21.36 -24.94 -13.81
C VAL A 214 22.75 -25.47 -13.43
N SER A 215 23.70 -24.57 -13.20
CA SER A 215 25.05 -24.93 -12.77
C SER A 215 25.70 -23.82 -11.96
N ILE A 216 26.45 -24.20 -10.90
CA ILE A 216 27.30 -23.31 -10.12
C ILE A 216 28.48 -22.75 -10.91
N GLN A 217 28.86 -23.42 -12.01
CA GLN A 217 29.94 -22.99 -12.90
C GLN A 217 29.54 -21.81 -13.80
N LEU A 218 28.24 -21.53 -13.95
CA LEU A 218 27.79 -20.36 -14.68
C LEU A 218 28.09 -19.09 -13.88
N PRO A 219 28.36 -17.95 -14.56
CA PRO A 219 28.66 -16.70 -13.87
C PRO A 219 27.58 -16.27 -12.88
N PRO A 220 27.94 -15.71 -11.72
CA PRO A 220 26.99 -15.13 -10.79
C PRO A 220 26.37 -13.86 -11.38
N LYS A 221 25.18 -13.53 -10.90
CA LYS A 221 24.48 -12.29 -11.24
C LYS A 221 24.09 -11.55 -9.95
N TRP A 222 25.07 -10.90 -9.36
CA TRP A 222 24.88 -10.17 -8.11
C TRP A 222 24.04 -8.94 -8.29
N ARG A 223 23.09 -8.76 -7.38
CA ARG A 223 22.25 -7.56 -7.28
C ARG A 223 22.24 -7.04 -5.85
N LEU A 224 22.38 -5.73 -5.70
CA LEU A 224 22.00 -5.02 -4.49
C LEU A 224 20.49 -4.73 -4.59
N ILE A 225 19.76 -5.21 -3.61
CA ILE A 225 18.30 -5.12 -3.56
C ILE A 225 17.91 -4.29 -2.35
N ALA A 226 17.00 -3.33 -2.55
CA ALA A 226 16.32 -2.60 -1.49
C ALA A 226 14.82 -2.89 -1.59
N ARG A 227 14.22 -3.21 -0.45
CA ARG A 227 12.78 -3.48 -0.34
C ARG A 227 12.17 -2.71 0.82
N ASP A 228 10.89 -2.43 0.73
CA ASP A 228 10.14 -2.01 1.92
C ASP A 228 10.19 -3.13 2.97
N ALA A 229 10.51 -2.77 4.22
CA ALA A 229 10.65 -3.76 5.29
C ALA A 229 9.31 -4.39 5.71
N PHE A 230 8.21 -3.71 5.46
CA PHE A 230 6.88 -4.10 5.93
C PHE A 230 6.06 -4.86 4.87
N ASN A 231 6.28 -4.58 3.58
CA ASN A 231 5.48 -5.19 2.53
C ASN A 231 6.25 -5.58 1.24
N GLY A 232 7.58 -5.52 1.24
CA GLY A 232 8.43 -5.98 0.15
C GLY A 232 8.48 -5.06 -1.05
#